data_dc678c1419977f17711b743b9775eae2
#
_entry.id   dc678c1419977f17711b743b9775eae2
#
_cell.length_a   1.000
_cell.length_b   1.000
_cell.length_c   1.000
_cell.angle_alpha   90.00
_cell.angle_beta   90.00
_cell.angle_gamma   90.00
#
_symmetry.space_group_name_H-M   'P 1'
#
loop_
_entity.id
_entity.type
_entity.pdbx_description
1 polymer ?
#
loop_
_entity_poly.entity_id
_entity_poly.type
_entity_poly.pdbx_seq_one_letter_code
_entity_poly.pdbx_strand_id
1 'polypeptide(L)'
;EAAYICDVLDSLAKQSDKDFKVVLVDNASTDRTGQVVSAYCARSRLDIDCIYEAQKGTGAASDTGFRYAIAQGATHIARTDADCIVDVDWVRNIKHAFADRDLALVGGVIRPRRDEGALSFLDRALIPFLLVMADITGAWRRRGAEFLYPYFLVAGNNIAVTAEIYQQSGGFPRSRIEDLHEDRELSEAIRKLTPRGERVHDVIVYNSLRRVREYGYVNTLLWYWDHHYSPQVVDVR
;
A
#
# COMPACT_ATOMS: atom_id res chain seq x y z
N GLU A 1 11.38 9.95 -4.52
CA GLU A 1 11.51 8.48 -4.36
C GLU A 1 12.65 7.87 -5.22
N ALA A 2 13.48 8.70 -5.89
CA ALA A 2 14.53 8.25 -6.82
C ALA A 2 15.51 7.20 -6.24
N ALA A 3 15.72 7.18 -4.92
CA ALA A 3 16.63 6.26 -4.25
C ALA A 3 16.05 4.84 -4.07
N TYR A 4 14.71 4.69 -4.05
CA TYR A 4 14.04 3.44 -3.68
C TYR A 4 13.26 2.78 -4.81
N ILE A 5 12.85 3.56 -5.81
CA ILE A 5 11.96 3.09 -6.88
C ILE A 5 12.52 1.88 -7.66
N CYS A 6 13.82 1.78 -7.81
CA CYS A 6 14.43 0.62 -8.45
C CYS A 6 14.25 -0.66 -7.63
N ASP A 7 14.28 -0.59 -6.31
CA ASP A 7 14.16 -1.77 -5.43
C ASP A 7 12.78 -2.42 -5.56
N VAL A 8 11.70 -1.60 -5.56
CA VAL A 8 10.35 -2.12 -5.75
C VAL A 8 10.18 -2.71 -7.16
N LEU A 9 10.68 -2.03 -8.20
CA LEU A 9 10.60 -2.53 -9.58
C LEU A 9 11.40 -3.83 -9.75
N ASP A 10 12.57 -3.95 -9.14
CA ASP A 10 13.37 -5.17 -9.14
C ASP A 10 12.68 -6.32 -8.42
N SER A 11 11.97 -6.04 -7.32
CA SER A 11 11.19 -7.05 -6.61
C SER A 11 9.98 -7.53 -7.43
N LEU A 12 9.33 -6.62 -8.18
CA LEU A 12 8.28 -6.96 -9.14
C LEU A 12 8.84 -7.76 -10.32
N ALA A 13 10.01 -7.40 -10.83
CA ALA A 13 10.68 -8.18 -11.88
C ALA A 13 11.03 -9.62 -11.45
N LYS A 14 11.20 -9.86 -10.15
CA LYS A 14 11.51 -11.18 -9.57
C LYS A 14 10.29 -12.00 -9.17
N GLN A 15 9.07 -11.53 -9.38
CA GLN A 15 7.86 -12.28 -9.03
C GLN A 15 7.85 -13.68 -9.66
N SER A 16 7.37 -14.69 -8.91
CA SER A 16 7.23 -16.06 -9.42
C SER A 16 6.12 -16.17 -10.45
N ASP A 17 5.04 -15.43 -10.33
CA ASP A 17 4.00 -15.25 -11.33
C ASP A 17 4.29 -13.97 -12.14
N LYS A 18 4.35 -14.11 -13.47
CA LYS A 18 4.66 -13.01 -14.40
C LYS A 18 3.44 -12.44 -15.12
N ASP A 19 2.29 -13.02 -14.91
CA ASP A 19 1.04 -12.60 -15.55
C ASP A 19 0.43 -11.42 -14.79
N PHE A 20 1.05 -10.26 -14.88
CA PHE A 20 0.58 -8.99 -14.36
C PHE A 20 1.21 -7.82 -15.10
N LYS A 21 0.60 -6.66 -14.99
CA LYS A 21 1.10 -5.39 -15.51
C LYS A 21 1.32 -4.41 -14.37
N VAL A 22 2.32 -3.55 -14.49
CA VAL A 22 2.62 -2.49 -13.53
C VAL A 22 2.07 -1.16 -14.06
N VAL A 23 1.34 -0.44 -13.22
CA VAL A 23 1.00 0.96 -13.44
C VAL A 23 1.76 1.79 -12.41
N LEU A 24 2.72 2.56 -12.88
CA LEU A 24 3.50 3.47 -12.07
C LEU A 24 2.91 4.87 -12.17
N VAL A 25 2.51 5.43 -11.05
CA VAL A 25 1.92 6.77 -10.99
C VAL A 25 2.96 7.75 -10.45
N ASP A 26 3.39 8.70 -11.28
CA ASP A 26 4.18 9.84 -10.84
C ASP A 26 3.26 10.93 -10.27
N ASN A 27 3.26 11.07 -8.96
CA ASN A 27 2.44 12.06 -8.26
C ASN A 27 3.18 13.40 -8.11
N ALA A 28 3.42 14.06 -9.23
CA ALA A 28 4.10 15.36 -9.31
C ALA A 28 5.47 15.36 -8.60
N SER A 29 6.31 14.36 -8.87
CA SER A 29 7.68 14.29 -8.34
C SER A 29 8.51 15.47 -8.79
N THR A 30 9.26 16.08 -7.87
CA THR A 30 10.14 17.22 -8.13
C THR A 30 11.63 16.83 -8.17
N ASP A 31 11.95 15.57 -7.87
CA ASP A 31 13.27 14.98 -7.89
C ASP A 31 13.55 14.25 -9.22
N ARG A 32 14.63 13.45 -9.25
CA ARG A 32 15.00 12.67 -10.45
C ARG A 32 14.21 11.37 -10.64
N THR A 33 13.11 11.15 -9.89
CA THR A 33 12.31 9.90 -9.97
C THR A 33 11.91 9.58 -11.41
N GLY A 34 11.35 10.53 -12.15
CA GLY A 34 10.95 10.32 -13.55
C GLY A 34 12.09 9.88 -14.47
N GLN A 35 13.31 10.45 -14.28
CA GLN A 35 14.49 10.05 -15.05
C GLN A 35 14.94 8.62 -14.71
N VAL A 36 14.94 8.27 -13.42
CA VAL A 36 15.29 6.91 -12.93
C VAL A 36 14.31 5.88 -13.47
N VAL A 37 13.01 6.18 -13.44
CA VAL A 37 11.95 5.30 -13.98
C VAL A 37 12.12 5.12 -15.48
N SER A 38 12.33 6.19 -16.25
CA SER A 38 12.53 6.11 -17.70
C SER A 38 13.73 5.24 -18.04
N ALA A 39 14.85 5.40 -17.32
CA ALA A 39 16.04 4.58 -17.53
C ALA A 39 15.82 3.12 -17.13
N TYR A 40 14.99 2.86 -16.12
CA TYR A 40 14.61 1.49 -15.73
C TYR A 40 13.75 0.83 -16.80
N CYS A 41 12.68 1.50 -17.25
CA CYS A 41 11.78 0.98 -18.28
C CYS A 41 12.50 0.63 -19.58
N ALA A 42 13.50 1.42 -19.98
CA ALA A 42 14.29 1.17 -21.20
C ALA A 42 15.07 -0.17 -21.18
N ARG A 43 15.36 -0.72 -20.00
CA ARG A 43 16.15 -1.97 -19.83
C ARG A 43 15.35 -3.11 -19.20
N SER A 44 14.18 -2.83 -18.64
CA SER A 44 13.33 -3.82 -17.97
C SER A 44 12.51 -4.62 -18.98
N ARG A 45 12.17 -5.86 -18.58
CA ARG A 45 11.19 -6.70 -19.29
C ARG A 45 9.81 -6.65 -18.63
N LEU A 46 9.64 -5.85 -17.55
CA LEU A 46 8.33 -5.62 -16.97
C LEU A 46 7.46 -4.82 -17.93
N ASP A 47 6.20 -5.18 -18.04
CA ASP A 47 5.18 -4.39 -18.71
C ASP A 47 4.76 -3.25 -17.75
N ILE A 48 5.25 -2.04 -18.00
CA ILE A 48 5.06 -0.87 -17.13
C ILE A 48 4.42 0.26 -17.91
N ASP A 49 3.23 0.68 -17.49
CA ASP A 49 2.66 1.96 -17.90
C ASP A 49 3.04 3.04 -16.88
N CYS A 50 3.62 4.13 -17.37
CA CYS A 50 3.93 5.30 -16.54
C CYS A 50 2.87 6.38 -16.79
N ILE A 51 2.16 6.78 -15.75
CA ILE A 51 1.13 7.82 -15.83
C ILE A 51 1.43 8.95 -14.82
N TYR A 52 0.85 10.12 -15.06
CA TYR A 52 1.07 11.31 -14.24
C TYR A 52 -0.21 11.71 -13.50
N GLU A 53 -0.08 12.05 -12.22
CA GLU A 53 -1.14 12.61 -11.40
C GLU A 53 -0.69 13.96 -10.79
N ALA A 54 -1.38 15.04 -11.22
CA ALA A 54 -1.03 16.40 -10.80
C ALA A 54 -1.46 16.72 -9.36
N GLN A 55 -2.56 16.11 -8.91
CA GLN A 55 -3.05 16.32 -7.55
C GLN A 55 -2.17 15.56 -6.56
N LYS A 56 -1.38 16.27 -5.77
CA LYS A 56 -0.55 15.67 -4.72
C LYS A 56 -1.38 14.95 -3.68
N GLY A 57 -0.96 13.74 -3.33
CA GLY A 57 -1.56 12.92 -2.29
C GLY A 57 -1.62 11.44 -2.68
N THR A 58 -1.38 10.58 -1.71
CA THR A 58 -1.37 9.11 -1.90
C THR A 58 -2.71 8.59 -2.39
N GLY A 59 -3.83 9.15 -1.89
CA GLY A 59 -5.17 8.81 -2.32
C GLY A 59 -5.42 9.18 -3.79
N ALA A 60 -5.02 10.37 -4.21
CA ALA A 60 -5.17 10.82 -5.61
C ALA A 60 -4.35 9.96 -6.57
N ALA A 61 -3.07 9.69 -6.22
CA ALA A 61 -2.21 8.83 -7.02
C ALA A 61 -2.78 7.41 -7.15
N SER A 62 -3.23 6.83 -6.04
CA SER A 62 -3.81 5.48 -6.00
C SER A 62 -5.11 5.39 -6.80
N ASP A 63 -6.02 6.37 -6.64
CA ASP A 63 -7.27 6.41 -7.40
C ASP A 63 -7.01 6.50 -8.89
N THR A 64 -6.08 7.36 -9.31
CA THR A 64 -5.71 7.51 -10.72
C THR A 64 -5.12 6.22 -11.29
N GLY A 65 -4.21 5.56 -10.55
CA GLY A 65 -3.62 4.28 -10.97
C GLY A 65 -4.66 3.16 -11.09
N PHE A 66 -5.53 3.03 -10.11
CA PHE A 66 -6.58 2.01 -10.09
C PHE A 66 -7.61 2.23 -11.22
N ARG A 67 -8.09 3.45 -11.40
CA ARG A 67 -9.02 3.76 -12.50
C ARG A 67 -8.39 3.54 -13.87
N TYR A 68 -7.11 3.89 -14.02
CA TYR A 68 -6.38 3.62 -15.25
C TYR A 68 -6.30 2.10 -15.51
N ALA A 69 -5.88 1.31 -14.52
CA ALA A 69 -5.79 -0.15 -14.66
C ALA A 69 -7.15 -0.77 -15.04
N ILE A 70 -8.25 -0.34 -14.40
CA ILE A 70 -9.62 -0.77 -14.71
C ILE A 70 -9.99 -0.42 -16.16
N ALA A 71 -9.67 0.79 -16.60
CA ALA A 71 -9.93 1.23 -17.99
C ALA A 71 -9.14 0.40 -19.02
N GLN A 72 -7.99 -0.17 -18.62
CA GLN A 72 -7.20 -1.12 -19.43
C GLN A 72 -7.68 -2.58 -19.30
N GLY A 73 -8.79 -2.83 -18.58
CA GLY A 73 -9.40 -4.14 -18.45
C GLY A 73 -8.93 -4.97 -17.25
N ALA A 74 -8.21 -4.39 -16.30
CA ALA A 74 -7.83 -5.11 -15.10
C ALA A 74 -9.07 -5.50 -14.28
N THR A 75 -9.16 -6.77 -13.89
CA THR A 75 -10.24 -7.30 -13.04
C THR A 75 -9.85 -7.30 -11.55
N HIS A 76 -8.55 -7.32 -11.27
CA HIS A 76 -7.97 -7.30 -9.93
C HIS A 76 -6.82 -6.29 -9.91
N ILE A 77 -6.77 -5.46 -8.89
CA ILE A 77 -5.77 -4.42 -8.76
C ILE A 77 -5.13 -4.51 -7.37
N ALA A 78 -3.81 -4.38 -7.33
CA ALA A 78 -3.05 -4.35 -6.09
C ALA A 78 -2.19 -3.08 -6.01
N ARG A 79 -1.92 -2.61 -4.80
CA ARG A 79 -1.04 -1.47 -4.55
C ARG A 79 0.12 -1.87 -3.65
N THR A 80 1.28 -1.38 -4.02
CA THR A 80 2.45 -1.25 -3.14
C THR A 80 3.07 0.14 -3.32
N ASP A 81 3.88 0.58 -2.36
CA ASP A 81 4.49 1.90 -2.40
C ASP A 81 5.94 1.83 -2.96
N ALA A 82 6.45 2.96 -3.44
CA ALA A 82 7.74 3.06 -4.13
C ALA A 82 8.97 2.74 -3.26
N ASP A 83 8.83 2.76 -1.94
CA ASP A 83 9.88 2.45 -0.96
C ASP A 83 9.75 1.03 -0.36
N CYS A 84 8.84 0.23 -0.90
CA CYS A 84 8.59 -1.14 -0.49
C CYS A 84 9.36 -2.15 -1.34
N ILE A 85 9.50 -3.36 -0.80
CA ILE A 85 9.92 -4.57 -1.54
C ILE A 85 8.80 -5.59 -1.37
N VAL A 86 8.28 -6.13 -2.46
CA VAL A 86 7.26 -7.19 -2.40
C VAL A 86 7.94 -8.58 -2.32
N ASP A 87 7.29 -9.50 -1.60
CA ASP A 87 7.76 -10.89 -1.56
C ASP A 87 7.73 -11.54 -2.95
N VAL A 88 8.60 -12.52 -3.21
CA VAL A 88 8.72 -13.17 -4.52
C VAL A 88 7.42 -13.85 -4.99
N ASP A 89 6.56 -14.22 -4.07
CA ASP A 89 5.27 -14.86 -4.34
C ASP A 89 4.06 -13.92 -4.14
N TRP A 90 4.31 -12.62 -3.99
CA TRP A 90 3.25 -11.64 -3.68
C TRP A 90 2.11 -11.64 -4.70
N VAL A 91 2.41 -11.58 -5.99
CA VAL A 91 1.40 -11.62 -7.07
C VAL A 91 0.66 -12.95 -7.06
N ARG A 92 1.39 -14.07 -6.98
CA ARG A 92 0.80 -15.41 -6.93
C ARG A 92 -0.17 -15.56 -5.76
N ASN A 93 0.25 -15.12 -4.57
CA ASN A 93 -0.55 -15.25 -3.35
C ASN A 93 -1.80 -14.36 -3.39
N ILE A 94 -1.73 -13.18 -4.00
CA ILE A 94 -2.90 -12.33 -4.25
C ILE A 94 -3.88 -13.03 -5.19
N LYS A 95 -3.41 -13.60 -6.30
CA LYS A 95 -4.26 -14.34 -7.25
C LYS A 95 -4.95 -15.53 -6.59
N HIS A 96 -4.21 -16.32 -5.80
CA HIS A 96 -4.78 -17.41 -5.01
C HIS A 96 -5.84 -16.95 -4.01
N ALA A 97 -5.59 -15.83 -3.34
CA ALA A 97 -6.57 -15.28 -2.40
C ALA A 97 -7.90 -14.93 -3.07
N PHE A 98 -7.87 -14.38 -4.28
CA PHE A 98 -9.07 -14.09 -5.04
C PHE A 98 -9.73 -15.35 -5.61
N ALA A 99 -8.94 -16.26 -6.21
CA ALA A 99 -9.47 -17.43 -6.90
C ALA A 99 -10.00 -18.50 -5.93
N ASP A 100 -9.23 -18.82 -4.89
CA ASP A 100 -9.50 -19.96 -4.00
C ASP A 100 -10.45 -19.61 -2.86
N ARG A 101 -10.49 -18.32 -2.45
CA ARG A 101 -11.23 -17.83 -1.27
C ARG A 101 -12.35 -16.86 -1.61
N ASP A 102 -12.59 -16.60 -2.90
CA ASP A 102 -13.63 -15.68 -3.40
C ASP A 102 -13.60 -14.31 -2.69
N LEU A 103 -12.43 -13.77 -2.45
CA LEU A 103 -12.27 -12.47 -1.79
C LEU A 103 -12.55 -11.31 -2.76
N ALA A 104 -12.96 -10.18 -2.22
CA ALA A 104 -13.11 -8.92 -2.94
C ALA A 104 -12.09 -7.86 -2.45
N LEU A 105 -11.64 -8.01 -1.19
CA LEU A 105 -10.58 -7.21 -0.58
C LEU A 105 -9.55 -8.14 0.09
N VAL A 106 -8.29 -7.93 -0.22
CA VAL A 106 -7.13 -8.58 0.41
C VAL A 106 -6.29 -7.50 1.09
N GLY A 107 -6.12 -7.60 2.40
CA GLY A 107 -5.08 -6.89 3.14
C GLY A 107 -3.91 -7.81 3.39
N GLY A 108 -2.71 -7.41 2.99
CA GLY A 108 -1.51 -8.21 3.25
C GLY A 108 -0.83 -7.88 4.57
N VAL A 109 0.27 -8.56 4.84
CA VAL A 109 1.13 -8.36 6.02
C VAL A 109 2.31 -7.47 5.66
N ILE A 110 2.61 -6.52 6.53
CA ILE A 110 3.79 -5.66 6.40
C ILE A 110 4.89 -6.19 7.32
N ARG A 111 6.10 -6.26 6.77
CA ARG A 111 7.32 -6.56 7.51
C ARG A 111 8.35 -5.46 7.28
N PRO A 112 9.24 -5.21 8.23
CA PRO A 112 10.33 -4.26 8.01
C PRO A 112 11.34 -4.80 6.97
N ARG A 113 11.87 -3.92 6.13
CA ARG A 113 12.96 -4.22 5.20
C ARG A 113 14.20 -4.68 5.98
N ARG A 114 14.88 -5.68 5.45
CA ARG A 114 16.07 -6.28 6.08
C ARG A 114 17.37 -5.71 5.54
N ASP A 115 17.35 -5.15 4.36
CA ASP A 115 18.49 -4.58 3.63
C ASP A 115 18.86 -3.16 4.10
N GLU A 116 17.98 -2.49 4.83
CA GLU A 116 18.25 -1.16 5.41
C GLU A 116 19.05 -1.20 6.73
N GLY A 117 19.64 -2.33 7.08
CA GLY A 117 20.43 -2.54 8.29
C GLY A 117 19.74 -3.40 9.35
N ALA A 118 20.50 -3.81 10.35
CA ALA A 118 19.99 -4.69 11.40
C ALA A 118 18.91 -3.99 12.21
N LEU A 119 17.76 -4.66 12.35
CA LEU A 119 16.72 -4.24 13.29
C LEU A 119 17.27 -4.35 14.72
N SER A 120 17.11 -3.29 15.50
CA SER A 120 17.41 -3.35 16.92
C SER A 120 16.48 -4.36 17.62
N PHE A 121 16.85 -4.81 18.79
CA PHE A 121 15.97 -5.67 19.60
C PHE A 121 14.63 -4.97 19.89
N LEU A 122 14.66 -3.65 20.10
CA LEU A 122 13.46 -2.83 20.30
C LEU A 122 12.57 -2.81 19.05
N ASP A 123 13.15 -2.69 17.85
CA ASP A 123 12.37 -2.71 16.60
C ASP A 123 11.62 -4.04 16.42
N ARG A 124 12.29 -5.14 16.72
CA ARG A 124 11.72 -6.49 16.58
C ARG A 124 10.54 -6.74 17.52
N ALA A 125 10.54 -6.12 18.70
CA ALA A 125 9.49 -6.29 19.69
C ALA A 125 8.38 -5.24 19.53
N LEU A 126 8.75 -3.97 19.33
CA LEU A 126 7.83 -2.84 19.38
C LEU A 126 6.96 -2.74 18.11
N ILE A 127 7.54 -2.94 16.93
CA ILE A 127 6.78 -2.83 15.66
C ILE A 127 5.61 -3.82 15.61
N PRO A 128 5.78 -5.13 15.83
CA PRO A 128 4.66 -6.07 15.86
C PRO A 128 3.64 -5.74 16.95
N PHE A 129 4.11 -5.33 18.14
CA PHE A 129 3.22 -4.92 19.23
C PHE A 129 2.33 -3.74 18.83
N LEU A 130 2.90 -2.71 18.20
CA LEU A 130 2.15 -1.53 17.74
C LEU A 130 1.12 -1.87 16.65
N LEU A 131 1.47 -2.76 15.72
CA LEU A 131 0.54 -3.24 14.70
C LEU A 131 -0.64 -4.00 15.31
N VAL A 132 -0.38 -4.88 16.29
CA VAL A 132 -1.43 -5.60 17.03
C VAL A 132 -2.31 -4.63 17.80
N MET A 133 -1.74 -3.64 18.47
CA MET A 133 -2.50 -2.62 19.19
C MET A 133 -3.35 -1.76 18.25
N ALA A 134 -2.85 -1.43 17.05
CA ALA A 134 -3.62 -0.74 16.03
C ALA A 134 -4.82 -1.57 15.55
N ASP A 135 -4.63 -2.89 15.36
CA ASP A 135 -5.74 -3.81 15.04
C ASP A 135 -6.80 -3.84 16.15
N ILE A 136 -6.38 -4.05 17.40
CA ILE A 136 -7.31 -4.15 18.54
C ILE A 136 -8.09 -2.85 18.72
N THR A 137 -7.40 -1.72 18.71
CA THR A 137 -8.04 -0.41 18.90
C THR A 137 -8.94 -0.05 17.70
N GLY A 138 -8.51 -0.38 16.49
CA GLY A 138 -9.31 -0.24 15.28
C GLY A 138 -10.57 -1.09 15.34
N ALA A 139 -10.45 -2.36 15.71
CA ALA A 139 -11.58 -3.28 15.85
C ALA A 139 -12.57 -2.83 16.94
N TRP A 140 -12.08 -2.27 18.03
CA TRP A 140 -12.95 -1.75 19.10
C TRP A 140 -13.71 -0.48 18.70
N ARG A 141 -13.03 0.46 18.04
CA ARG A 141 -13.62 1.76 17.63
C ARG A 141 -14.57 1.65 16.44
N ARG A 142 -14.42 0.60 15.60
CA ARG A 142 -15.13 0.46 14.32
C ARG A 142 -16.09 -0.72 14.29
N ARG A 143 -16.80 -0.90 15.41
CA ARG A 143 -17.89 -1.85 15.53
C ARG A 143 -19.18 -1.13 15.15
N GLY A 144 -19.83 -1.61 14.09
CA GLY A 144 -21.12 -1.11 13.65
C GLY A 144 -21.89 -2.22 12.95
N ALA A 145 -23.20 -2.21 13.06
CA ALA A 145 -24.07 -3.18 12.40
C ALA A 145 -24.06 -3.06 10.87
N GLU A 146 -23.55 -1.95 10.38
CA GLU A 146 -23.38 -1.69 8.94
C GLU A 146 -22.19 -2.43 8.31
N PHE A 147 -21.28 -2.98 9.10
CA PHE A 147 -20.10 -3.69 8.60
C PHE A 147 -20.34 -5.19 8.51
N LEU A 148 -20.03 -5.77 7.35
CA LEU A 148 -20.34 -7.17 7.03
C LEU A 148 -19.26 -8.17 7.49
N TYR A 149 -18.10 -7.69 7.94
CA TYR A 149 -17.04 -8.50 8.55
C TYR A 149 -16.24 -7.71 9.60
N PRO A 150 -15.53 -8.40 10.52
CA PRO A 150 -14.73 -7.75 11.56
C PRO A 150 -13.64 -6.85 10.96
N TYR A 151 -13.33 -5.75 11.64
CA TYR A 151 -12.22 -4.89 11.26
C TYR A 151 -10.89 -5.65 11.34
N PHE A 152 -10.05 -5.44 10.35
CA PHE A 152 -8.62 -5.69 10.38
C PHE A 152 -7.89 -4.51 9.74
N LEU A 153 -6.68 -4.23 10.20
CA LEU A 153 -5.87 -3.17 9.63
C LEU A 153 -5.48 -3.54 8.20
N VAL A 154 -5.89 -2.71 7.25
CA VAL A 154 -5.44 -2.74 5.86
C VAL A 154 -4.46 -1.60 5.67
N ALA A 155 -3.28 -1.89 5.16
CA ALA A 155 -2.29 -0.86 4.88
C ALA A 155 -2.25 -0.56 3.39
N GLY A 156 -2.23 0.72 3.03
CA GLY A 156 -2.28 1.17 1.64
C GLY A 156 -1.16 0.62 0.77
N ASN A 157 0.00 0.34 1.33
CA ASN A 157 1.14 -0.25 0.62
C ASN A 157 1.05 -1.78 0.44
N ASN A 158 -0.01 -2.44 0.91
CA ASN A 158 -0.24 -3.88 0.73
C ASN A 158 -1.72 -4.22 0.71
N ILE A 159 -2.43 -3.68 -0.25
CA ILE A 159 -3.87 -3.87 -0.47
C ILE A 159 -4.12 -4.36 -1.88
N ALA A 160 -5.06 -5.30 -2.04
CA ALA A 160 -5.58 -5.69 -3.36
C ALA A 160 -7.10 -5.81 -3.33
N VAL A 161 -7.75 -5.44 -4.44
CA VAL A 161 -9.21 -5.43 -4.57
C VAL A 161 -9.65 -5.89 -5.95
N THR A 162 -10.89 -6.39 -6.06
CA THR A 162 -11.51 -6.57 -7.38
C THR A 162 -11.90 -5.21 -7.98
N ALA A 163 -11.83 -5.08 -9.29
CA ALA A 163 -12.26 -3.86 -10.00
C ALA A 163 -13.72 -3.51 -9.71
N GLU A 164 -14.58 -4.53 -9.62
CA GLU A 164 -16.00 -4.37 -9.32
C GLU A 164 -16.21 -3.69 -7.96
N ILE A 165 -15.64 -4.25 -6.89
CA ILE A 165 -15.85 -3.71 -5.53
C ILE A 165 -15.19 -2.32 -5.37
N TYR A 166 -14.06 -2.08 -6.06
CA TYR A 166 -13.41 -0.78 -6.08
C TYR A 166 -14.34 0.29 -6.66
N GLN A 167 -15.00 0.01 -7.80
CA GLN A 167 -15.94 0.92 -8.42
C GLN A 167 -17.18 1.16 -7.56
N GLN A 168 -17.74 0.09 -6.97
CA GLN A 168 -18.91 0.18 -6.09
C GLN A 168 -18.63 0.96 -4.80
N SER A 169 -17.42 0.88 -4.26
CA SER A 169 -17.01 1.61 -3.05
C SER A 169 -16.76 3.10 -3.27
N GLY A 170 -16.69 3.56 -4.52
CA GLY A 170 -16.33 4.92 -4.89
C GLY A 170 -14.82 5.14 -5.07
N GLY A 171 -13.99 4.16 -4.72
CA GLY A 171 -12.53 4.21 -4.86
C GLY A 171 -11.81 4.89 -3.70
N PHE A 172 -10.51 5.16 -3.90
CA PHE A 172 -9.75 5.91 -2.92
C PHE A 172 -10.21 7.37 -2.85
N PRO A 173 -10.38 7.94 -1.64
CA PRO A 173 -10.65 9.37 -1.50
C PRO A 173 -9.45 10.18 -2.02
N ARG A 174 -9.73 11.22 -2.81
CA ARG A 174 -8.71 12.11 -3.37
C ARG A 174 -8.38 13.27 -2.42
N SER A 175 -8.40 13.02 -1.12
CA SER A 175 -8.04 13.97 -0.08
C SER A 175 -6.52 14.01 0.15
N ARG A 176 -6.06 15.00 0.91
CA ARG A 176 -4.68 15.01 1.41
C ARG A 176 -4.54 13.96 2.51
N ILE A 177 -3.34 13.40 2.64
CA ILE A 177 -3.05 12.39 3.67
C ILE A 177 -3.22 12.93 5.10
N GLU A 178 -3.05 14.24 5.27
CA GLU A 178 -3.28 14.93 6.53
C GLU A 178 -4.75 14.96 6.96
N ASP A 179 -5.66 14.84 6.00
CA ASP A 179 -7.10 14.96 6.24
C ASP A 179 -7.75 13.59 6.50
N LEU A 180 -7.32 12.56 5.75
CA LEU A 180 -7.92 11.21 5.81
C LEU A 180 -6.89 10.12 5.51
N HIS A 181 -7.02 8.98 6.20
CA HIS A 181 -6.32 7.74 5.84
C HIS A 181 -7.05 7.07 4.67
N GLU A 182 -6.57 7.24 3.47
CA GLU A 182 -7.23 6.78 2.24
C GLU A 182 -7.46 5.27 2.20
N ASP A 183 -6.53 4.49 2.73
CA ASP A 183 -6.61 3.02 2.79
C ASP A 183 -7.70 2.55 3.75
N ARG A 184 -7.84 3.24 4.87
CA ARG A 184 -8.88 2.98 5.86
C ARG A 184 -10.27 3.31 5.32
N GLU A 185 -10.43 4.49 4.72
CA GLU A 185 -11.72 4.92 4.16
C GLU A 185 -12.18 3.95 3.07
N LEU A 186 -11.28 3.54 2.17
CA LEU A 186 -11.59 2.53 1.15
C LEU A 186 -12.00 1.20 1.79
N SER A 187 -11.22 0.71 2.77
CA SER A 187 -11.52 -0.57 3.43
C SER A 187 -12.85 -0.54 4.18
N GLU A 188 -13.19 0.57 4.84
CA GLU A 188 -14.49 0.75 5.52
C GLU A 188 -15.65 0.84 4.54
N ALA A 189 -15.49 1.52 3.40
CA ALA A 189 -16.48 1.54 2.34
C ALA A 189 -16.76 0.13 1.79
N ILE A 190 -15.71 -0.64 1.53
CA ILE A 190 -15.82 -2.03 1.05
C ILE A 190 -16.47 -2.93 2.10
N ARG A 191 -16.15 -2.78 3.40
CA ARG A 191 -16.75 -3.55 4.50
C ARG A 191 -18.27 -3.39 4.60
N LYS A 192 -18.82 -2.30 4.11
CA LYS A 192 -20.28 -2.08 4.06
C LYS A 192 -20.96 -2.74 2.87
N LEU A 193 -20.19 -3.09 1.85
CA LEU A 193 -20.72 -3.60 0.57
C LEU A 193 -20.64 -5.14 0.48
N THR A 194 -19.61 -5.76 1.06
CA THR A 194 -19.37 -7.20 0.91
C THR A 194 -18.76 -7.82 2.16
N PRO A 195 -19.07 -9.08 2.50
CA PRO A 195 -18.39 -9.82 3.56
C PRO A 195 -17.05 -10.43 3.10
N ARG A 196 -16.66 -10.29 1.82
CA ARG A 196 -15.54 -10.97 1.18
C ARG A 196 -14.22 -10.19 1.35
N GLY A 197 -13.87 -9.81 2.58
CA GLY A 197 -12.61 -9.15 2.89
C GLY A 197 -11.83 -9.89 3.96
N GLU A 198 -10.53 -10.07 3.75
CA GLU A 198 -9.69 -10.83 4.67
C GLU A 198 -8.24 -10.35 4.68
N ARG A 199 -7.56 -10.54 5.85
CA ARG A 199 -6.09 -10.46 5.93
C ARG A 199 -5.47 -11.76 5.48
N VAL A 200 -4.64 -11.71 4.45
CA VAL A 200 -3.91 -12.86 3.90
C VAL A 200 -2.45 -12.81 4.33
N HIS A 201 -2.04 -13.76 5.18
CA HIS A 201 -0.74 -13.74 5.84
C HIS A 201 0.45 -14.00 4.90
N ASP A 202 0.20 -14.61 3.76
CA ASP A 202 1.20 -14.94 2.74
C ASP A 202 1.39 -13.83 1.70
N VAL A 203 0.54 -12.81 1.71
CA VAL A 203 0.71 -11.59 0.91
C VAL A 203 1.59 -10.63 1.70
N ILE A 204 2.91 -10.63 1.42
CA ILE A 204 3.90 -9.96 2.25
C ILE A 204 4.56 -8.81 1.48
N VAL A 205 4.65 -7.66 2.13
CA VAL A 205 5.43 -6.49 1.68
C VAL A 205 6.43 -6.10 2.76
N TYR A 206 7.65 -5.81 2.35
CA TYR A 206 8.70 -5.31 3.22
C TYR A 206 8.78 -3.79 3.07
N ASN A 207 8.45 -3.06 4.15
CA ASN A 207 8.37 -1.61 4.17
C ASN A 207 9.62 -0.98 4.77
N SER A 208 10.03 0.16 4.22
CA SER A 208 11.14 0.97 4.75
C SER A 208 10.83 1.48 6.16
N LEU A 209 11.82 1.46 7.03
CA LEU A 209 11.76 2.05 8.38
C LEU A 209 12.27 3.50 8.41
N ARG A 210 12.49 4.14 7.24
CA ARG A 210 13.03 5.50 7.15
C ARG A 210 12.26 6.50 8.04
N ARG A 211 10.93 6.43 8.05
CA ARG A 211 10.09 7.30 8.88
C ARG A 211 10.35 7.11 10.37
N VAL A 212 10.44 5.87 10.82
CA VAL A 212 10.75 5.55 12.23
C VAL A 212 12.14 6.04 12.61
N ARG A 213 13.11 5.93 11.70
CA ARG A 213 14.49 6.38 11.92
C ARG A 213 14.61 7.91 11.98
N GLU A 214 13.89 8.61 11.10
CA GLU A 214 13.92 10.07 11.03
C GLU A 214 13.11 10.73 12.16
N TYR A 215 11.91 10.24 12.44
CA TYR A 215 11.01 10.86 13.41
C TYR A 215 11.10 10.24 14.81
N GLY A 216 11.67 9.05 14.93
CA GLY A 216 11.61 8.23 16.14
C GLY A 216 10.23 7.60 16.35
N TYR A 217 10.17 6.64 17.29
CA TYR A 217 8.93 5.86 17.53
C TYR A 217 7.75 6.72 17.97
N VAL A 218 7.98 7.63 18.92
CA VAL A 218 6.89 8.43 19.52
C VAL A 218 6.24 9.34 18.48
N ASN A 219 7.07 10.06 17.72
CA ASN A 219 6.56 10.98 16.70
C ASN A 219 5.92 10.25 15.52
N THR A 220 6.45 9.07 15.16
CA THR A 220 5.82 8.20 14.14
C THR A 220 4.44 7.75 14.62
N LEU A 221 4.29 7.35 15.90
CA LEU A 221 3.00 6.98 16.46
C LEU A 221 2.02 8.15 16.51
N LEU A 222 2.45 9.32 16.94
CA LEU A 222 1.63 10.53 16.96
C LEU A 222 1.17 10.89 15.54
N TRP A 223 2.06 10.75 14.54
CA TRP A 223 1.70 10.98 13.15
C TRP A 223 0.62 10.00 12.65
N TYR A 224 0.70 8.72 13.02
CA TYR A 224 -0.34 7.74 12.67
C TYR A 224 -1.64 7.93 13.47
N TRP A 225 -1.56 8.58 14.65
CA TRP A 225 -2.73 8.74 15.52
C TRP A 225 -3.63 9.90 15.10
N ASP A 226 -3.06 11.07 14.83
CA ASP A 226 -3.84 12.30 14.61
C ASP A 226 -3.31 13.22 13.51
N HIS A 227 -2.22 12.85 12.83
CA HIS A 227 -1.52 13.64 11.80
C HIS A 227 -1.06 15.05 12.25
N HIS A 228 -1.18 15.40 13.54
CA HIS A 228 -0.77 16.70 14.06
C HIS A 228 0.76 16.90 14.10
N TYR A 229 1.53 15.81 14.00
CA TYR A 229 2.97 15.91 13.93
C TYR A 229 3.41 16.30 12.52
N SER A 230 3.67 17.58 12.33
CA SER A 230 4.33 18.10 11.12
C SER A 230 5.82 18.25 11.40
N PRO A 231 6.71 17.44 10.80
CA PRO A 231 8.15 17.61 10.98
C PRO A 231 8.59 18.95 10.41
N GLN A 232 9.32 19.72 11.21
CA GLN A 232 9.86 21.02 10.77
C GLN A 232 11.02 20.86 9.77
N VAL A 233 11.52 19.66 9.55
CA VAL A 233 12.68 19.34 8.71
C VAL A 233 12.41 18.08 7.91
N VAL A 234 12.40 18.21 6.59
CA VAL A 234 12.37 17.14 5.56
C VAL A 234 11.07 16.34 5.51
N ASP A 235 10.30 16.59 4.46
CA ASP A 235 9.22 15.69 4.00
C ASP A 235 9.85 14.36 3.54
N VAL A 236 9.71 13.31 4.33
CA VAL A 236 10.22 11.94 4.06
C VAL A 236 9.23 11.13 3.21
N ARG A 237 8.38 11.84 2.45
CA ARG A 237 7.42 11.25 1.52
C ARG A 237 8.06 10.93 0.19
#